data_d8d6211209bc7b53c39f0a93c39b06c8
#
_entry.id   d8d6211209bc7b53c39f0a93c39b06c8
#
_cell.length_a   1.000
_cell.length_b   1.000
_cell.length_c   1.000
_cell.angle_alpha   90.00
_cell.angle_beta   90.00
_cell.angle_gamma   90.00
#
_symmetry.space_group_name_H-M   'P 1'
#
loop_
_entity.id
_entity.type
_entity.pdbx_description
1 polymer ?
#
loop_
_entity_poly.entity_id
_entity_poly.type
_entity_poly.pdbx_seq_one_letter_code
_entity_poly.pdbx_strand_id
1 'polypeptide(L)'
;MRTFPTYSSMQLSLSPTQCQPLKIIALGDSLVYGFGDPEKGGWVEQLRRWWMLPDSSGHVLYNLGVRGDRTQQVAQRLEVEFRHRGELRNRVPDLIILSVGVNDSARLTRLNGRNCTDFALFESEIASLLDQAQQLCPVLFVGMVPVDEAKMPFLNCFYFNHADQYRYKEATRIACNQRQIPYLDIFDQWMARGDTWRNKRLTEDGLHPNTLGYQSLLEDVIHWEPLAGYHTRPDYQLK
;
A
#
# COMPACT_ATOMS: atom_id res chain seq x y z
N MET A 1 2.46 -66.15 -26.89
CA MET A 1 2.79 -65.32 -25.76
C MET A 1 3.30 -63.98 -26.29
N ARG A 2 2.53 -62.91 -26.16
CA ARG A 2 2.95 -61.56 -26.56
C ARG A 2 3.29 -60.84 -25.26
N THR A 3 4.56 -60.44 -25.12
CA THR A 3 5.09 -59.63 -24.03
C THR A 3 4.72 -58.17 -24.24
N PHE A 4 4.06 -57.54 -23.24
CA PHE A 4 3.78 -56.12 -23.21
C PHE A 4 5.01 -55.36 -22.71
N PRO A 5 5.34 -54.16 -23.25
CA PRO A 5 6.42 -53.36 -22.74
C PRO A 5 6.00 -52.63 -21.46
N THR A 6 6.86 -52.68 -20.46
CA THR A 6 6.77 -51.99 -19.18
C THR A 6 6.90 -50.47 -19.41
N TYR A 7 5.89 -49.70 -18.99
CA TYR A 7 5.95 -48.23 -18.92
C TYR A 7 6.92 -47.81 -17.83
N SER A 8 8.05 -47.24 -18.24
CA SER A 8 8.95 -46.51 -17.38
C SER A 8 8.27 -45.22 -16.95
N SER A 9 8.14 -45.01 -15.63
CA SER A 9 7.63 -43.80 -15.03
C SER A 9 8.58 -42.64 -15.30
N MET A 10 8.23 -41.78 -16.26
CA MET A 10 8.83 -40.46 -16.41
C MET A 10 8.42 -39.62 -15.19
N GLN A 11 9.31 -39.48 -14.23
CA GLN A 11 9.24 -38.41 -13.23
C GLN A 11 9.45 -37.09 -13.97
N LEU A 12 8.35 -36.39 -14.24
CA LEU A 12 8.38 -34.96 -14.58
C LEU A 12 8.86 -34.23 -13.35
N SER A 13 10.15 -33.87 -13.32
CA SER A 13 10.66 -32.86 -12.41
C SER A 13 10.02 -31.53 -12.82
N LEU A 14 8.97 -31.14 -12.10
CA LEU A 14 8.44 -29.78 -12.16
C LEU A 14 9.55 -28.85 -11.67
N SER A 15 10.22 -28.21 -12.59
CA SER A 15 11.08 -27.05 -12.30
C SER A 15 10.22 -26.04 -11.53
N PRO A 16 10.74 -25.38 -10.47
CA PRO A 16 10.00 -24.31 -9.81
C PRO A 16 9.63 -23.29 -10.88
N THR A 17 8.33 -23.06 -11.05
CA THR A 17 7.79 -22.07 -11.98
C THR A 17 8.39 -20.74 -11.60
N GLN A 18 9.38 -20.25 -12.34
CA GLN A 18 9.90 -18.90 -12.19
C GLN A 18 8.74 -17.95 -12.45
N CYS A 19 8.22 -17.36 -11.39
CA CYS A 19 7.20 -16.31 -11.50
C CYS A 19 7.82 -15.18 -12.34
N GLN A 20 7.18 -14.82 -13.45
CA GLN A 20 7.69 -13.74 -14.29
C GLN A 20 7.69 -12.43 -13.50
N PRO A 21 8.73 -11.58 -13.65
CA PRO A 21 8.75 -10.28 -13.03
C PRO A 21 7.51 -9.45 -13.35
N LEU A 22 6.85 -8.95 -12.31
CA LEU A 22 5.67 -8.10 -12.45
C LEU A 22 6.07 -6.63 -12.55
N LYS A 23 5.25 -5.85 -13.24
CA LYS A 23 5.26 -4.40 -13.21
C LYS A 23 4.17 -3.93 -12.26
N ILE A 24 4.56 -3.19 -11.24
CA ILE A 24 3.70 -2.79 -10.14
C ILE A 24 3.72 -1.28 -10.00
N ILE A 25 2.58 -0.67 -9.77
CA ILE A 25 2.49 0.74 -9.39
C ILE A 25 1.91 0.87 -7.99
N ALA A 26 2.48 1.73 -7.17
CA ALA A 26 1.95 2.13 -5.87
C ALA A 26 1.46 3.57 -5.97
N LEU A 27 0.13 3.79 -5.86
CA LEU A 27 -0.48 5.10 -5.89
C LEU A 27 -1.02 5.47 -4.51
N GLY A 28 -0.88 6.73 -4.16
CA GLY A 28 -1.40 7.26 -2.91
C GLY A 28 -0.83 8.63 -2.59
N ASP A 29 -0.80 8.93 -1.31
CA ASP A 29 -0.43 10.23 -0.78
C ASP A 29 1.04 10.30 -0.27
N SER A 30 1.28 11.09 0.78
CA SER A 30 2.60 11.25 1.39
C SER A 30 3.16 9.95 2.01
N LEU A 31 2.30 9.00 2.40
CA LEU A 31 2.74 7.71 2.94
C LEU A 31 3.33 6.81 1.85
N VAL A 32 2.77 6.86 0.64
CA VAL A 32 3.34 6.19 -0.53
C VAL A 32 4.59 6.91 -1.01
N TYR A 33 4.57 8.26 -1.04
CA TYR A 33 5.73 9.08 -1.38
C TYR A 33 6.94 8.78 -0.47
N GLY A 34 6.71 8.44 0.81
CA GLY A 34 7.75 8.20 1.81
C GLY A 34 8.18 9.47 2.53
N PHE A 35 7.28 10.46 2.68
CA PHE A 35 7.58 11.70 3.38
C PHE A 35 7.85 11.44 4.87
N GLY A 36 8.94 12.00 5.39
CA GLY A 36 9.41 11.76 6.77
C GLY A 36 10.60 10.79 6.87
N ASP A 37 10.97 10.12 5.76
CA ASP A 37 12.13 9.23 5.70
C ASP A 37 13.19 9.74 4.72
N PRO A 38 14.07 10.66 5.16
CA PRO A 38 15.12 11.20 4.29
C PRO A 38 16.22 10.18 3.97
N GLU A 39 16.34 9.10 4.73
CA GLU A 39 17.40 8.11 4.57
C GLU A 39 17.06 7.05 3.51
N LYS A 40 15.83 6.54 3.53
CA LYS A 40 15.43 5.38 2.73
C LYS A 40 14.28 5.65 1.77
N GLY A 41 13.58 6.78 1.90
CA GLY A 41 12.52 7.22 0.99
C GLY A 41 11.18 6.49 1.18
N GLY A 42 10.91 5.98 2.38
CA GLY A 42 9.67 5.30 2.72
C GLY A 42 9.59 3.84 2.29
N TRP A 43 8.49 3.17 2.65
CA TRP A 43 8.30 1.73 2.47
C TRP A 43 8.25 1.30 0.99
N VAL A 44 7.65 2.10 0.11
CA VAL A 44 7.56 1.77 -1.33
C VAL A 44 8.93 1.79 -1.99
N GLU A 45 9.77 2.79 -1.66
CA GLU A 45 11.13 2.87 -2.20
C GLU A 45 12.02 1.74 -1.65
N GLN A 46 11.86 1.39 -0.38
CA GLN A 46 12.58 0.26 0.22
C GLN A 46 12.15 -1.07 -0.41
N LEU A 47 10.84 -1.28 -0.65
CA LEU A 47 10.31 -2.45 -1.34
C LEU A 47 10.84 -2.53 -2.78
N ARG A 48 10.87 -1.39 -3.49
CA ARG A 48 11.44 -1.30 -4.84
C ARG A 48 12.91 -1.73 -4.86
N ARG A 49 13.72 -1.22 -3.94
CA ARG A 49 15.14 -1.58 -3.83
C ARG A 49 15.32 -3.05 -3.52
N TRP A 50 14.51 -3.61 -2.64
CA TRP A 50 14.55 -5.03 -2.32
C TRP A 50 14.25 -5.91 -3.55
N TRP A 51 13.25 -5.58 -4.34
CA TRP A 51 12.94 -6.32 -5.56
C TRP A 51 13.98 -6.15 -6.68
N MET A 52 14.89 -5.20 -6.57
CA MET A 52 16.01 -5.01 -7.49
C MET A 52 17.28 -5.82 -7.12
N LEU A 53 17.29 -6.51 -5.98
CA LEU A 53 18.44 -7.33 -5.59
C LEU A 53 18.60 -8.52 -6.55
N PRO A 54 19.85 -8.97 -6.83
CA PRO A 54 20.13 -10.01 -7.85
C PRO A 54 19.34 -11.31 -7.67
N ASP A 55 19.04 -11.68 -6.43
CA ASP A 55 18.36 -12.93 -6.10
C ASP A 55 16.88 -12.73 -5.70
N SER A 56 16.31 -11.59 -6.04
CA SER A 56 14.90 -11.27 -5.78
C SER A 56 14.00 -11.63 -6.96
N SER A 57 12.71 -11.39 -6.82
CA SER A 57 11.72 -11.61 -7.89
C SER A 57 11.93 -10.73 -9.14
N GLY A 58 12.75 -9.69 -9.05
CA GLY A 58 13.02 -8.78 -10.16
C GLY A 58 11.81 -7.90 -10.55
N HIS A 59 10.83 -7.75 -9.66
CA HIS A 59 9.66 -6.89 -9.93
C HIS A 59 10.05 -5.44 -10.13
N VAL A 60 9.36 -4.77 -11.05
CA VAL A 60 9.51 -3.34 -11.31
C VAL A 60 8.40 -2.59 -10.57
N LEU A 61 8.76 -1.77 -9.59
CA LEU A 61 7.83 -0.99 -8.80
C LEU A 61 8.01 0.51 -9.05
N TYR A 62 6.93 1.20 -9.38
CA TYR A 62 6.89 2.66 -9.49
C TYR A 62 6.21 3.27 -8.28
N ASN A 63 6.91 4.16 -7.60
CA ASN A 63 6.34 4.98 -6.55
C ASN A 63 5.63 6.20 -7.17
N LEU A 64 4.32 6.23 -7.06
CA LEU A 64 3.44 7.29 -7.58
C LEU A 64 2.70 7.99 -6.43
N GLY A 65 3.37 8.15 -5.29
CA GLY A 65 2.87 8.94 -4.15
C GLY A 65 2.93 10.44 -4.45
N VAL A 66 1.84 11.15 -4.16
CA VAL A 66 1.76 12.62 -4.24
C VAL A 66 1.29 13.17 -2.90
N ARG A 67 2.15 13.99 -2.26
CA ARG A 67 1.87 14.54 -0.94
C ARG A 67 0.58 15.35 -0.91
N GLY A 68 -0.27 15.07 0.07
CA GLY A 68 -1.53 15.77 0.26
C GLY A 68 -2.69 15.27 -0.60
N ASP A 69 -2.46 14.32 -1.51
CA ASP A 69 -3.56 13.74 -2.30
C ASP A 69 -4.62 13.12 -1.39
N ARG A 70 -5.86 13.38 -1.73
CA ARG A 70 -7.05 12.72 -1.21
C ARG A 70 -7.53 11.68 -2.23
N THR A 71 -8.49 10.88 -1.86
CA THR A 71 -9.06 9.82 -2.68
C THR A 71 -9.44 10.29 -4.07
N GLN A 72 -10.08 11.47 -4.19
CA GLN A 72 -10.46 12.06 -5.46
C GLN A 72 -9.28 12.36 -6.38
N GLN A 73 -8.19 12.95 -5.85
CA GLN A 73 -7.01 13.27 -6.65
C GLN A 73 -6.31 12.00 -7.16
N VAL A 74 -6.23 10.97 -6.31
CA VAL A 74 -5.70 9.66 -6.75
C VAL A 74 -6.55 9.08 -7.87
N ALA A 75 -7.89 9.12 -7.76
CA ALA A 75 -8.80 8.63 -8.80
C ALA A 75 -8.62 9.38 -10.14
N GLN A 76 -8.45 10.71 -10.09
CA GLN A 76 -8.29 11.54 -11.28
C GLN A 76 -7.03 11.22 -12.09
N ARG A 77 -5.95 10.77 -11.44
CA ARG A 77 -4.68 10.46 -12.13
C ARG A 77 -4.43 8.97 -12.34
N LEU A 78 -5.22 8.09 -11.75
CA LEU A 78 -5.01 6.64 -11.77
C LEU A 78 -4.82 6.09 -13.19
N GLU A 79 -5.78 6.33 -14.08
CA GLU A 79 -5.75 5.76 -15.43
C GLU A 79 -4.56 6.31 -16.26
N VAL A 80 -4.29 7.60 -16.16
CA VAL A 80 -3.18 8.24 -16.87
C VAL A 80 -1.84 7.69 -16.38
N GLU A 81 -1.63 7.60 -15.06
CA GLU A 81 -0.43 7.03 -14.47
C GLU A 81 -0.26 5.56 -14.83
N PHE A 82 -1.32 4.76 -14.80
CA PHE A 82 -1.31 3.36 -15.19
C PHE A 82 -0.87 3.19 -16.65
N ARG A 83 -1.47 3.93 -17.58
CA ARG A 83 -1.16 3.82 -19.01
C ARG A 83 0.24 4.31 -19.34
N HIS A 84 0.73 5.37 -18.69
CA HIS A 84 2.06 5.91 -18.91
C HIS A 84 3.20 5.04 -18.37
N ARG A 85 2.91 4.06 -17.52
CA ARG A 85 3.89 3.06 -17.06
C ARG A 85 3.96 1.84 -17.98
N GLY A 86 3.42 1.95 -19.20
CA GLY A 86 3.47 0.91 -20.22
C GLY A 86 4.87 0.54 -20.70
N GLU A 87 5.85 1.43 -20.56
CA GLU A 87 7.25 1.27 -20.99
C GLU A 87 7.44 0.71 -22.42
N LEU A 88 8.65 0.26 -22.72
CA LEU A 88 8.96 -0.39 -23.97
C LEU A 88 8.02 -1.58 -24.23
N ARG A 89 7.29 -1.55 -25.36
CA ARG A 89 6.36 -2.59 -25.85
C ARG A 89 4.93 -2.53 -25.26
N ASN A 90 4.46 -1.38 -24.78
CA ASN A 90 3.07 -1.18 -24.32
C ASN A 90 2.62 -2.18 -23.22
N ARG A 91 3.54 -2.67 -22.40
CA ARG A 91 3.20 -3.54 -21.28
C ARG A 91 2.71 -2.69 -20.10
N VAL A 92 1.40 -2.66 -19.88
CA VAL A 92 0.79 -2.00 -18.74
C VAL A 92 1.18 -2.68 -17.41
N PRO A 93 1.00 -2.04 -16.25
CA PRO A 93 1.19 -2.66 -14.94
C PRO A 93 0.33 -3.91 -14.74
N ASP A 94 0.88 -4.87 -13.99
CA ASP A 94 0.24 -6.14 -13.66
C ASP A 94 -0.48 -6.10 -12.30
N LEU A 95 -0.13 -5.11 -11.44
CA LEU A 95 -0.67 -4.96 -10.08
C LEU A 95 -0.68 -3.49 -9.67
N ILE A 96 -1.75 -3.06 -9.00
CA ILE A 96 -1.85 -1.76 -8.33
C ILE A 96 -1.81 -1.97 -6.83
N ILE A 97 -0.99 -1.18 -6.11
CA ILE A 97 -1.05 -1.03 -4.67
C ILE A 97 -1.59 0.36 -4.37
N LEU A 98 -2.72 0.45 -3.68
CA LEU A 98 -3.31 1.72 -3.24
C LEU A 98 -3.03 1.96 -1.76
N SER A 99 -2.77 3.22 -1.38
CA SER A 99 -2.73 3.67 0.01
C SER A 99 -3.09 5.16 0.06
N VAL A 100 -4.32 5.47 0.45
CA VAL A 100 -4.88 6.83 0.48
C VAL A 100 -6.04 6.90 1.47
N GLY A 101 -6.44 8.10 1.88
CA GLY A 101 -7.61 8.35 2.73
C GLY A 101 -7.29 9.07 4.03
N VAL A 102 -6.04 9.13 4.46
CA VAL A 102 -5.66 9.87 5.67
C VAL A 102 -5.98 11.37 5.53
N ASN A 103 -5.68 11.97 4.38
CA ASN A 103 -5.95 13.39 4.13
C ASN A 103 -7.44 13.71 4.03
N ASP A 104 -8.26 12.75 3.61
CA ASP A 104 -9.72 12.87 3.59
C ASP A 104 -10.28 13.04 4.99
N SER A 105 -9.71 12.31 5.98
CA SER A 105 -10.16 12.29 7.38
C SER A 105 -9.80 13.55 8.16
N ALA A 106 -8.84 14.36 7.70
CA ALA A 106 -8.40 15.57 8.39
C ALA A 106 -9.53 16.58 8.57
N ARG A 107 -9.59 17.23 9.75
CA ARG A 107 -10.51 18.35 10.00
C ARG A 107 -9.83 19.67 9.74
N LEU A 108 -10.57 20.59 9.15
CA LEU A 108 -10.06 21.91 8.77
C LEU A 108 -10.20 22.93 9.89
N THR A 109 -9.15 23.70 10.11
CA THR A 109 -9.04 24.91 10.96
C THR A 109 -9.24 24.73 12.45
N ARG A 110 -9.97 23.70 12.90
CA ARG A 110 -10.24 23.43 14.31
C ARG A 110 -10.63 21.96 14.51
N LEU A 111 -10.44 21.46 15.73
CA LEU A 111 -10.68 20.06 16.11
C LEU A 111 -12.10 19.55 15.79
N ASN A 112 -13.12 20.42 15.88
CA ASN A 112 -14.51 20.12 15.51
C ASN A 112 -14.91 20.77 14.17
N GLY A 113 -13.95 21.06 13.29
CA GLY A 113 -14.18 21.54 11.94
C GLY A 113 -14.73 20.45 11.03
N ARG A 114 -15.13 20.80 9.81
CA ARG A 114 -15.51 19.83 8.78
C ARG A 114 -14.31 19.02 8.34
N ASN A 115 -14.50 17.77 7.97
CA ASN A 115 -13.45 16.98 7.33
C ASN A 115 -13.09 17.56 5.95
N CYS A 116 -11.87 17.26 5.47
CA CYS A 116 -11.40 17.68 4.15
C CYS A 116 -12.25 17.08 3.03
N THR A 117 -12.70 15.85 3.20
CA THR A 117 -13.73 15.23 2.38
C THR A 117 -14.89 14.85 3.29
N ASP A 118 -16.13 15.27 2.98
CA ASP A 118 -17.31 14.84 3.72
C ASP A 118 -17.39 13.30 3.72
N PHE A 119 -17.83 12.72 4.84
CA PHE A 119 -17.77 11.27 4.98
C PHE A 119 -18.63 10.52 3.94
N ALA A 120 -19.84 10.99 3.66
CA ALA A 120 -20.70 10.35 2.66
C ALA A 120 -20.12 10.49 1.24
N LEU A 121 -19.46 11.62 0.97
CA LEU A 121 -18.72 11.81 -0.29
C LEU A 121 -17.52 10.86 -0.35
N PHE A 122 -16.76 10.73 0.74
CA PHE A 122 -15.62 9.81 0.81
C PHE A 122 -16.02 8.36 0.54
N GLU A 123 -17.14 7.89 1.13
CA GLU A 123 -17.64 6.52 0.87
C GLU A 123 -17.89 6.28 -0.62
N SER A 124 -18.44 7.27 -1.33
CA SER A 124 -18.65 7.15 -2.78
C SER A 124 -17.37 7.26 -3.59
N GLU A 125 -16.44 8.13 -3.19
CA GLU A 125 -15.16 8.34 -3.88
C GLU A 125 -14.23 7.13 -3.74
N ILE A 126 -14.13 6.53 -2.53
CA ILE A 126 -13.30 5.34 -2.33
C ILE A 126 -13.88 4.14 -3.09
N ALA A 127 -15.20 3.96 -3.10
CA ALA A 127 -15.85 2.92 -3.88
C ALA A 127 -15.54 3.08 -5.38
N SER A 128 -15.68 4.29 -5.90
CA SER A 128 -15.39 4.62 -7.32
C SER A 128 -13.91 4.39 -7.66
N LEU A 129 -12.98 4.81 -6.81
CA LEU A 129 -11.53 4.57 -7.00
C LEU A 129 -11.22 3.08 -7.10
N LEU A 130 -11.78 2.27 -6.20
CA LEU A 130 -11.56 0.83 -6.20
C LEU A 130 -12.15 0.15 -7.45
N ASP A 131 -13.34 0.57 -7.89
CA ASP A 131 -13.95 0.07 -9.13
C ASP A 131 -13.10 0.42 -10.36
N GLN A 132 -12.61 1.65 -10.46
CA GLN A 132 -11.72 2.07 -11.53
C GLN A 132 -10.41 1.27 -11.53
N ALA A 133 -9.81 1.06 -10.36
CA ALA A 133 -8.55 0.33 -10.24
C ALA A 133 -8.71 -1.14 -10.65
N GLN A 134 -9.78 -1.82 -10.22
CA GLN A 134 -10.05 -3.21 -10.58
C GLN A 134 -10.35 -3.43 -12.07
N GLN A 135 -10.85 -2.41 -12.76
CA GLN A 135 -11.02 -2.49 -14.22
C GLN A 135 -9.68 -2.51 -14.97
N LEU A 136 -8.60 -2.07 -14.35
CA LEU A 136 -7.28 -2.01 -14.95
C LEU A 136 -6.46 -3.28 -14.72
N CYS A 137 -6.34 -3.73 -13.47
CA CYS A 137 -5.64 -4.96 -13.08
C CYS A 137 -5.95 -5.32 -11.60
N PRO A 138 -5.43 -6.43 -11.06
CA PRO A 138 -5.52 -6.75 -9.63
C PRO A 138 -5.06 -5.61 -8.73
N VAL A 139 -5.71 -5.46 -7.57
CA VAL A 139 -5.49 -4.38 -6.61
C VAL A 139 -5.20 -4.94 -5.23
N LEU A 140 -4.22 -4.36 -4.53
CA LEU A 140 -3.99 -4.49 -3.10
C LEU A 140 -4.17 -3.12 -2.44
N PHE A 141 -4.69 -3.09 -1.22
CA PHE A 141 -4.84 -1.83 -0.48
C PHE A 141 -4.09 -1.89 0.86
N VAL A 142 -3.16 -0.94 1.06
CA VAL A 142 -2.43 -0.75 2.32
C VAL A 142 -3.09 0.38 3.10
N GLY A 143 -3.62 0.08 4.28
CA GLY A 143 -4.33 1.03 5.15
C GLY A 143 -3.41 2.12 5.71
N MET A 144 -4.04 3.18 6.22
CA MET A 144 -3.34 4.34 6.80
C MET A 144 -2.68 4.02 8.14
N VAL A 145 -1.61 4.75 8.44
CA VAL A 145 -0.94 4.75 9.74
C VAL A 145 -1.70 5.65 10.74
N PRO A 146 -1.91 5.26 12.01
CA PRO A 146 -2.50 6.13 13.01
C PRO A 146 -1.55 7.28 13.39
N VAL A 147 -2.12 8.47 13.60
CA VAL A 147 -1.39 9.71 13.96
C VAL A 147 -1.06 9.77 15.47
N ASP A 148 -0.22 10.72 15.84
CA ASP A 148 -0.08 11.22 17.22
C ASP A 148 -0.97 12.46 17.40
N GLU A 149 -2.15 12.29 18.02
CA GLU A 149 -3.11 13.38 18.22
C GLU A 149 -2.54 14.53 19.06
N ALA A 150 -1.56 14.26 19.92
CA ALA A 150 -0.94 15.27 20.78
C ALA A 150 -0.09 16.27 19.97
N LYS A 151 0.24 15.95 18.74
CA LYS A 151 1.02 16.81 17.83
C LYS A 151 0.17 17.67 16.89
N MET A 152 -1.15 17.51 16.96
CA MET A 152 -2.05 18.31 16.11
C MET A 152 -2.24 19.73 16.64
N PRO A 153 -2.44 20.74 15.77
CA PRO A 153 -2.70 20.64 14.33
C PRO A 153 -1.43 20.54 13.45
N PHE A 154 -1.49 19.73 12.40
CA PHE A 154 -0.50 19.73 11.34
C PHE A 154 -0.64 21.00 10.48
N LEU A 155 0.48 21.65 10.14
CA LEU A 155 0.53 22.92 9.40
C LEU A 155 -0.41 24.00 9.96
N ASN A 156 -0.63 24.03 11.26
CA ASN A 156 -1.49 25.00 11.97
C ASN A 156 -2.97 25.02 11.53
N CYS A 157 -3.43 24.06 10.72
CA CYS A 157 -4.79 24.07 10.17
C CYS A 157 -5.45 22.70 10.00
N PHE A 158 -4.68 21.60 10.00
CA PHE A 158 -5.24 20.26 9.83
C PHE A 158 -5.22 19.50 11.15
N TYR A 159 -6.39 19.06 11.57
CA TYR A 159 -6.55 18.24 12.77
C TYR A 159 -6.88 16.82 12.40
N PHE A 160 -5.95 15.91 12.64
CA PHE A 160 -6.18 14.47 12.52
C PHE A 160 -6.49 13.91 13.90
N ASN A 161 -7.41 12.94 13.96
CA ASN A 161 -7.74 12.22 15.18
C ASN A 161 -8.10 10.78 14.88
N HIS A 162 -7.93 9.90 15.89
CA HIS A 162 -8.16 8.47 15.74
C HIS A 162 -9.61 8.13 15.39
N ALA A 163 -10.58 8.89 15.92
CA ALA A 163 -12.00 8.63 15.67
C ALA A 163 -12.35 8.82 14.19
N ASP A 164 -11.90 9.92 13.57
CA ASP A 164 -12.10 10.14 12.16
C ASP A 164 -11.27 9.16 11.31
N GLN A 165 -9.98 8.92 11.65
CA GLN A 165 -9.17 7.94 10.95
C GLN A 165 -9.82 6.55 10.98
N TYR A 166 -10.30 6.10 12.14
CA TYR A 166 -11.00 4.83 12.28
C TYR A 166 -12.24 4.76 11.39
N ARG A 167 -13.05 5.81 11.39
CA ARG A 167 -14.26 5.88 10.57
C ARG A 167 -13.95 5.78 9.06
N TYR A 168 -12.95 6.51 8.59
CA TYR A 168 -12.56 6.52 7.16
C TYR A 168 -11.86 5.22 6.76
N LYS A 169 -11.00 4.65 7.61
CA LYS A 169 -10.38 3.36 7.32
C LYS A 169 -11.40 2.23 7.28
N GLU A 170 -12.42 2.25 8.15
CA GLU A 170 -13.50 1.25 8.13
C GLU A 170 -14.33 1.33 6.85
N ALA A 171 -14.68 2.53 6.40
CA ALA A 171 -15.35 2.70 5.10
C ALA A 171 -14.50 2.11 3.96
N THR A 172 -13.19 2.37 3.96
CA THR A 172 -12.26 1.79 2.98
C THR A 172 -12.21 0.27 3.08
N ARG A 173 -12.07 -0.29 4.30
CA ARG A 173 -12.03 -1.74 4.53
C ARG A 173 -13.31 -2.43 4.04
N ILE A 174 -14.47 -1.84 4.33
CA ILE A 174 -15.78 -2.34 3.88
C ILE A 174 -15.85 -2.30 2.35
N ALA A 175 -15.46 -1.19 1.72
CA ALA A 175 -15.46 -1.05 0.26
C ALA A 175 -14.51 -2.05 -0.42
N CYS A 176 -13.35 -2.33 0.17
CA CYS A 176 -12.42 -3.36 -0.28
C CYS A 176 -13.03 -4.76 -0.16
N ASN A 177 -13.61 -5.09 0.99
CA ASN A 177 -14.23 -6.41 1.22
C ASN A 177 -15.37 -6.69 0.22
N GLN A 178 -16.22 -5.70 -0.06
CA GLN A 178 -17.30 -5.83 -1.05
C GLN A 178 -16.80 -6.14 -2.45
N ARG A 179 -15.55 -5.79 -2.75
CA ARG A 179 -14.88 -5.99 -4.05
C ARG A 179 -13.85 -7.11 -4.05
N GLN A 180 -13.74 -7.84 -2.93
CA GLN A 180 -12.72 -8.87 -2.75
C GLN A 180 -11.29 -8.34 -2.96
N ILE A 181 -11.04 -7.07 -2.66
CA ILE A 181 -9.72 -6.46 -2.67
C ILE A 181 -9.06 -6.75 -1.31
N PRO A 182 -7.88 -7.38 -1.28
CA PRO A 182 -7.13 -7.55 -0.04
C PRO A 182 -6.80 -6.19 0.59
N TYR A 183 -7.10 -6.05 1.89
CA TYR A 183 -6.86 -4.84 2.68
C TYR A 183 -5.95 -5.15 3.86
N LEU A 184 -4.81 -4.45 3.96
CA LEU A 184 -3.90 -4.53 5.09
C LEU A 184 -4.26 -3.45 6.12
N ASP A 185 -4.79 -3.86 7.27
CA ASP A 185 -5.22 -2.94 8.33
C ASP A 185 -4.05 -2.50 9.21
N ILE A 186 -3.27 -1.55 8.72
CA ILE A 186 -2.15 -0.96 9.46
C ILE A 186 -2.62 -0.18 10.68
N PHE A 187 -3.77 0.51 10.57
CA PHE A 187 -4.28 1.32 11.66
C PHE A 187 -4.51 0.47 12.93
N ASP A 188 -5.30 -0.59 12.83
CA ASP A 188 -5.61 -1.44 13.99
C ASP A 188 -4.37 -2.18 14.50
N GLN A 189 -3.50 -2.66 13.59
CA GLN A 189 -2.24 -3.32 13.98
C GLN A 189 -1.34 -2.38 14.79
N TRP A 190 -1.19 -1.13 14.37
CA TRP A 190 -0.33 -0.16 15.05
C TRP A 190 -0.97 0.38 16.32
N MET A 191 -2.29 0.54 16.36
CA MET A 191 -3.02 0.86 17.60
C MET A 191 -2.82 -0.22 18.66
N ALA A 192 -2.88 -1.49 18.30
CA ALA A 192 -2.66 -2.62 19.19
C ALA A 192 -1.24 -2.69 19.78
N ARG A 193 -0.22 -2.13 19.09
CA ARG A 193 1.17 -2.06 19.57
C ARG A 193 1.39 -0.97 20.64
N GLY A 194 0.41 -0.09 20.86
CA GLY A 194 0.37 0.94 21.90
C GLY A 194 1.14 2.22 21.56
N ASP A 195 0.81 3.29 22.30
CA ASP A 195 1.25 4.65 22.03
C ASP A 195 2.77 4.83 22.07
N THR A 196 3.44 4.25 23.06
CA THR A 196 4.91 4.36 23.20
C THR A 196 5.63 3.77 21.99
N TRP A 197 5.13 2.65 21.46
CA TRP A 197 5.71 2.03 20.27
C TRP A 197 5.47 2.88 19.03
N ARG A 198 4.24 3.37 18.88
CA ARG A 198 3.79 4.15 17.71
C ARG A 198 4.48 5.51 17.64
N ASN A 199 4.50 6.26 18.75
CA ASN A 199 5.03 7.62 18.77
C ASN A 199 6.54 7.68 18.48
N LYS A 200 7.30 6.62 18.79
CA LYS A 200 8.71 6.49 18.39
C LYS A 200 8.91 6.31 16.87
N ARG A 201 7.85 5.99 16.14
CA ARG A 201 7.84 5.69 14.70
C ARG A 201 7.26 6.80 13.84
N LEU A 202 6.79 7.87 14.47
CA LEU A 202 6.32 9.06 13.79
C LEU A 202 7.39 10.15 13.84
N THR A 203 7.35 11.04 12.88
CA THR A 203 8.14 12.28 12.88
C THR A 203 7.60 13.26 13.93
N GLU A 204 8.29 14.40 14.10
CA GLU A 204 7.84 15.46 15.00
C GLU A 204 6.46 16.03 14.65
N ASP A 205 6.03 15.88 13.39
CA ASP A 205 4.73 16.35 12.93
C ASP A 205 3.55 15.46 13.39
N GLY A 206 3.84 14.28 13.93
CA GLY A 206 2.83 13.34 14.45
C GLY A 206 1.94 12.69 13.39
N LEU A 207 2.17 12.96 12.10
CA LEU A 207 1.39 12.43 10.98
C LEU A 207 2.17 11.39 10.18
N HIS A 208 3.42 11.68 9.86
CA HIS A 208 4.21 10.86 8.95
C HIS A 208 5.13 9.91 9.72
N PRO A 209 5.30 8.67 9.25
CA PRO A 209 6.33 7.79 9.78
C PRO A 209 7.73 8.36 9.57
N ASN A 210 8.62 8.17 10.54
CA ASN A 210 10.05 8.38 10.38
C ASN A 210 10.71 7.12 9.75
N THR A 211 12.04 7.12 9.61
CA THR A 211 12.78 5.98 9.05
C THR A 211 12.44 4.64 9.73
N LEU A 212 12.36 4.62 11.07
CA LEU A 212 11.98 3.43 11.83
C LEU A 212 10.51 3.03 11.59
N GLY A 213 9.62 4.01 11.48
CA GLY A 213 8.20 3.79 11.15
C GLY A 213 8.03 3.18 9.77
N TYR A 214 8.70 3.69 8.77
CA TYR A 214 8.64 3.13 7.42
C TYR A 214 9.30 1.75 7.31
N GLN A 215 10.31 1.45 8.11
CA GLN A 215 10.83 0.08 8.21
C GLN A 215 9.78 -0.87 8.76
N SER A 216 9.08 -0.46 9.84
CA SER A 216 8.01 -1.28 10.43
C SER A 216 6.82 -1.45 9.48
N LEU A 217 6.45 -0.40 8.74
CA LEU A 217 5.41 -0.49 7.72
C LEU A 217 5.82 -1.44 6.58
N LEU A 218 7.08 -1.39 6.14
CA LEU A 218 7.60 -2.34 5.16
C LEU A 218 7.52 -3.78 5.68
N GLU A 219 7.92 -4.02 6.94
CA GLU A 219 7.81 -5.35 7.57
C GLU A 219 6.38 -5.86 7.55
N ASP A 220 5.41 -5.02 7.95
CA ASP A 220 4.00 -5.39 7.92
C ASP A 220 3.51 -5.71 6.50
N VAL A 221 3.97 -4.96 5.50
CA VAL A 221 3.60 -5.13 4.07
C VAL A 221 4.21 -6.40 3.48
N ILE A 222 5.50 -6.69 3.71
CA ILE A 222 6.16 -7.87 3.11
C ILE A 222 5.70 -9.20 3.72
N HIS A 223 5.28 -9.19 5.00
CA HIS A 223 4.74 -10.37 5.67
C HIS A 223 3.23 -10.53 5.49
N TRP A 224 2.58 -9.59 4.81
CA TRP A 224 1.17 -9.72 4.48
C TRP A 224 0.95 -10.74 3.37
N GLU A 225 0.19 -11.79 3.65
CA GLU A 225 0.02 -12.95 2.78
C GLU A 225 -0.32 -12.60 1.32
N PRO A 226 -1.25 -11.67 1.01
CA PRO A 226 -1.54 -11.30 -0.37
C PRO A 226 -0.34 -10.72 -1.15
N LEU A 227 0.62 -10.08 -0.47
CA LEU A 227 1.84 -9.59 -1.11
C LEU A 227 2.97 -10.64 -1.03
N ALA A 228 3.04 -11.41 0.05
CA ALA A 228 4.07 -12.44 0.24
C ALA A 228 4.08 -13.48 -0.89
N GLY A 229 2.93 -13.78 -1.49
CA GLY A 229 2.82 -14.65 -2.65
C GLY A 229 3.58 -14.17 -3.90
N TYR A 230 3.98 -12.91 -3.94
CA TYR A 230 4.79 -12.34 -5.03
C TYR A 230 6.29 -12.37 -4.75
N HIS A 231 6.74 -12.87 -3.58
CA HIS A 231 8.14 -12.93 -3.22
C HIS A 231 8.73 -14.30 -3.55
N THR A 232 9.93 -14.33 -4.13
CA THR A 232 10.64 -15.59 -4.42
C THR A 232 11.47 -16.11 -3.25
N ARG A 233 11.58 -15.34 -2.13
CA ARG A 233 12.32 -15.73 -0.92
C ARG A 233 11.49 -15.52 0.34
N PRO A 234 11.38 -16.56 1.23
CA PRO A 234 10.69 -16.45 2.51
C PRO A 234 11.46 -15.69 3.60
N ASP A 235 12.75 -15.41 3.43
CA ASP A 235 13.63 -14.91 4.52
C ASP A 235 14.20 -13.51 4.19
N TYR A 236 13.40 -12.47 4.35
CA TYR A 236 13.91 -11.11 4.41
C TYR A 236 14.31 -10.77 5.85
N GLN A 237 15.62 -10.70 6.12
CA GLN A 237 16.12 -10.09 7.35
C GLN A 237 16.57 -8.66 7.03
N LEU A 238 15.87 -7.69 7.60
CA LEU A 238 16.28 -6.28 7.61
C LEU A 238 17.64 -6.18 8.33
N LYS A 239 18.69 -5.82 7.62
CA LYS A 239 19.98 -5.44 8.17
C LYS A 239 20.02 -3.94 8.42
#